data_07ab72e52ffcf45b580a0c9845c59235
#
_entry.id   07ab72e52ffcf45b580a0c9845c59235
#
_cell.length_a   1.000
_cell.length_b   1.000
_cell.length_c   1.000
_cell.angle_alpha   90.00
_cell.angle_beta   90.00
_cell.angle_gamma   90.00
#
_symmetry.space_group_name_H-M   'P 1'
#
loop_
_entity.id
_entity.type
_entity.pdbx_description
1 polymer ?
#
loop_
_entity_poly.entity_id
_entity_poly.type
_entity_poly.pdbx_seq_one_letter_code
_entity_poly.pdbx_strand_id
1 'polypeptide(L)'
;MALSTSSPLPLYQTPEIDGNTILLKVPWYPSAELEWCWAASAQMLACFFQGSLTDQCKFANLLFSGQDCCASPSACNQPIDLNEVTKLFESFDKSATFLSNPIEFEDIQTEISAGRPVQVGYQWSDQSNHVAVIAGVSQDNVGSLVYVNDPDPQFGNGWVYYSNLRLAYGDGTWQWTWTVNP
;
A
#
# COMPACT_ATOMS: atom_id res chain seq x y z
N MET A 1 -37.78 -5.84 -5.10
CA MET A 1 -36.43 -5.99 -5.68
C MET A 1 -35.54 -6.47 -4.55
N ALA A 2 -35.08 -7.71 -4.63
CA ALA A 2 -34.21 -8.29 -3.61
C ALA A 2 -32.79 -7.82 -3.92
N LEU A 3 -32.17 -7.12 -2.98
CA LEU A 3 -30.75 -6.82 -3.00
C LEU A 3 -29.99 -8.14 -2.89
N SER A 4 -29.29 -8.51 -3.94
CA SER A 4 -28.34 -9.63 -3.93
C SER A 4 -27.21 -9.24 -2.99
N THR A 5 -27.20 -9.79 -1.78
CA THR A 5 -26.04 -9.78 -0.91
C THR A 5 -25.04 -10.80 -1.45
N SER A 6 -24.22 -10.41 -2.41
CA SER A 6 -23.02 -11.17 -2.71
C SER A 6 -22.14 -11.08 -1.45
N SER A 7 -21.93 -12.21 -0.78
CA SER A 7 -20.91 -12.30 0.25
C SER A 7 -19.59 -11.84 -0.37
N PRO A 8 -18.82 -10.93 0.28
CA PRO A 8 -17.51 -10.58 -0.23
C PRO A 8 -16.71 -11.87 -0.35
N LEU A 9 -16.09 -12.08 -1.50
CA LEU A 9 -15.12 -13.15 -1.69
C LEU A 9 -14.04 -12.98 -0.60
N PRO A 10 -13.53 -14.06 0.01
CA PRO A 10 -12.44 -13.94 0.93
C PRO A 10 -11.27 -13.28 0.20
N LEU A 11 -10.99 -12.02 0.55
CA LEU A 11 -9.95 -11.22 -0.09
C LEU A 11 -8.57 -11.83 0.15
N TYR A 12 -8.41 -12.51 1.28
CA TYR A 12 -7.14 -13.05 1.71
C TYR A 12 -7.10 -14.56 1.59
N GLN A 13 -6.01 -15.04 0.98
CA GLN A 13 -5.68 -16.45 0.87
C GLN A 13 -4.64 -16.80 1.94
N THR A 14 -4.63 -18.03 2.39
CA THR A 14 -3.52 -18.57 3.18
C THR A 14 -2.75 -19.49 2.26
N PRO A 15 -1.64 -19.04 1.65
CA PRO A 15 -0.85 -19.91 0.79
C PRO A 15 -0.25 -21.03 1.62
N GLU A 16 -0.12 -22.21 1.02
CA GLU A 16 0.80 -23.20 1.53
C GLU A 16 2.21 -22.60 1.41
N ILE A 17 2.85 -22.33 2.56
CA ILE A 17 4.17 -21.73 2.60
C ILE A 17 5.16 -22.76 2.05
N ASP A 18 5.53 -22.60 0.80
CA ASP A 18 6.64 -23.31 0.18
C ASP A 18 7.96 -22.53 0.38
N GLY A 19 9.08 -23.14 -0.01
CA GLY A 19 10.40 -22.52 0.12
C GLY A 19 10.62 -21.25 -0.70
N ASN A 20 9.63 -20.82 -1.48
CA ASN A 20 9.69 -19.64 -2.36
C ASN A 20 8.93 -18.42 -1.78
N THR A 21 8.31 -18.57 -0.61
CA THR A 21 7.61 -17.47 0.05
C THR A 21 8.59 -16.51 0.71
N ILE A 22 8.50 -15.24 0.36
CA ILE A 22 9.26 -14.15 1.00
C ILE A 22 8.27 -13.15 1.60
N LEU A 23 8.40 -12.89 2.90
CA LEU A 23 7.61 -11.89 3.60
C LEU A 23 8.51 -10.95 4.39
N LEU A 24 8.53 -9.69 4.01
CA LEU A 24 9.22 -8.62 4.73
C LEU A 24 8.41 -8.23 5.98
N LYS A 25 9.10 -7.87 7.05
CA LYS A 25 8.48 -7.48 8.32
C LYS A 25 8.00 -6.01 8.27
N VAL A 26 7.27 -5.65 7.23
CA VAL A 26 6.63 -4.34 7.14
C VAL A 26 5.43 -4.33 8.09
N PRO A 27 5.39 -3.46 9.11
CA PRO A 27 4.25 -3.42 10.02
C PRO A 27 3.01 -2.87 9.29
N TRP A 28 1.84 -3.35 9.69
CA TRP A 28 0.58 -2.83 9.17
C TRP A 28 0.01 -1.76 10.11
N TYR A 29 -0.42 -0.64 9.53
CA TYR A 29 -1.12 0.45 10.22
C TYR A 29 -2.34 0.87 9.39
N PRO A 30 -3.55 0.91 9.98
CA PRO A 30 -4.71 1.47 9.31
C PRO A 30 -4.58 2.98 9.18
N SER A 31 -5.27 3.55 8.20
CA SER A 31 -5.40 5.01 8.07
C SER A 31 -6.08 5.61 9.30
N ALA A 32 -5.47 6.63 9.88
CA ALA A 32 -6.03 7.35 11.02
C ALA A 32 -7.17 8.31 10.60
N GLU A 33 -7.16 8.77 9.36
CA GLU A 33 -8.18 9.59 8.72
C GLU A 33 -8.57 8.98 7.37
N LEU A 34 -9.75 9.29 6.85
CA LEU A 34 -10.30 8.67 5.63
C LEU A 34 -9.40 8.84 4.40
N GLU A 35 -8.80 10.02 4.25
CA GLU A 35 -7.95 10.35 3.10
C GLU A 35 -6.45 10.08 3.36
N TRP A 36 -6.07 9.46 4.48
CA TRP A 36 -4.68 9.29 4.89
C TRP A 36 -4.08 7.93 4.53
N CYS A 37 -4.58 7.25 3.51
CA CYS A 37 -3.96 6.02 3.00
C CYS A 37 -2.47 6.24 2.66
N TRP A 38 -2.12 7.39 2.10
CA TRP A 38 -0.76 7.80 1.79
C TRP A 38 0.11 7.99 3.05
N ALA A 39 -0.44 8.58 4.12
CA ALA A 39 0.28 8.79 5.38
C ALA A 39 0.49 7.46 6.13
N ALA A 40 -0.49 6.57 6.11
CA ALA A 40 -0.39 5.24 6.69
C ALA A 40 0.63 4.38 5.93
N SER A 41 0.63 4.41 4.60
CA SER A 41 1.64 3.72 3.78
C SER A 41 3.05 4.26 4.06
N ALA A 42 3.22 5.59 4.17
CA ALA A 42 4.49 6.20 4.55
C ALA A 42 4.93 5.77 5.97
N GLN A 43 4.01 5.67 6.92
CA GLN A 43 4.27 5.18 8.27
C GLN A 43 4.79 3.73 8.26
N MET A 44 4.15 2.84 7.48
CA MET A 44 4.56 1.45 7.34
C MET A 44 5.98 1.33 6.78
N LEU A 45 6.27 2.08 5.71
CA LEU A 45 7.58 2.08 5.06
C LEU A 45 8.66 2.72 5.94
N ALA A 46 8.39 3.86 6.55
CA ALA A 46 9.32 4.52 7.47
C ALA A 46 9.66 3.61 8.67
N CYS A 47 8.66 2.97 9.28
CA CYS A 47 8.87 2.03 10.36
C CYS A 47 9.73 0.83 9.92
N PHE A 48 9.51 0.30 8.73
CA PHE A 48 10.29 -0.79 8.18
C PHE A 48 11.76 -0.41 7.95
N PHE A 49 12.03 0.76 7.34
CA PHE A 49 13.39 1.16 7.00
C PHE A 49 14.18 1.75 8.16
N GLN A 50 13.52 2.50 9.05
CA GLN A 50 14.18 3.21 10.16
C GLN A 50 14.05 2.50 11.52
N GLY A 51 13.13 1.54 11.65
CA GLY A 51 12.86 0.86 12.92
C GLY A 51 12.20 1.74 13.98
N SER A 52 11.71 2.92 13.62
CA SER A 52 11.08 3.89 14.52
C SER A 52 9.65 4.19 14.08
N LEU A 53 8.76 4.33 15.06
CA LEU A 53 7.37 4.70 14.78
C LEU A 53 7.26 6.22 14.62
N THR A 54 6.78 6.66 13.47
CA THR A 54 6.41 8.05 13.18
C THR A 54 4.91 8.11 12.96
N ASP A 55 4.21 9.00 13.67
CA ASP A 55 2.77 9.13 13.54
C ASP A 55 2.37 9.68 12.16
N GLN A 56 1.22 9.24 11.63
CA GLN A 56 0.71 9.65 10.32
C GLN A 56 0.57 11.17 10.20
N CYS A 57 0.15 11.84 11.28
CA CYS A 57 0.01 13.29 11.30
C CYS A 57 1.35 14.04 11.07
N LYS A 58 2.50 13.41 11.36
CA LYS A 58 3.81 13.99 11.08
C LYS A 58 4.11 14.02 9.59
N PHE A 59 3.71 12.96 8.86
CA PHE A 59 3.78 12.97 7.40
C PHE A 59 2.84 14.01 6.79
N ALA A 60 1.64 14.18 7.38
CA ALA A 60 0.71 15.23 6.96
C ALA A 60 1.31 16.63 7.18
N ASN A 61 1.97 16.89 8.30
CA ASN A 61 2.65 18.17 8.57
C ASN A 61 3.75 18.51 7.55
N LEU A 62 4.36 17.50 6.90
CA LEU A 62 5.36 17.75 5.85
C LEU A 62 4.74 18.35 4.58
N LEU A 63 3.50 17.98 4.28
CA LEU A 63 2.81 18.35 3.05
C LEU A 63 1.92 19.59 3.25
N PHE A 64 1.26 19.71 4.40
CA PHE A 64 0.33 20.81 4.70
C PHE A 64 1.01 21.87 5.55
N SER A 65 1.94 22.62 4.94
CA SER A 65 2.70 23.66 5.64
C SER A 65 1.79 24.72 6.28
N GLY A 66 2.10 25.08 7.52
CA GLY A 66 1.33 26.07 8.27
C GLY A 66 0.12 25.51 9.03
N GLN A 67 -0.12 24.19 8.95
CA GLN A 67 -1.13 23.50 9.74
C GLN A 67 -0.47 22.56 10.75
N ASP A 68 -1.09 22.38 11.90
CA ASP A 68 -0.73 21.31 12.84
C ASP A 68 -1.73 20.15 12.68
N CYS A 69 -1.39 19.24 11.79
CA CYS A 69 -2.21 18.08 11.47
C CYS A 69 -2.29 17.08 12.64
N CYS A 70 -1.39 17.15 13.61
CA CYS A 70 -1.47 16.35 14.81
C CYS A 70 -2.47 16.91 15.83
N ALA A 71 -2.60 18.24 15.90
CA ALA A 71 -3.59 18.89 16.75
C ALA A 71 -4.99 18.94 16.10
N SER A 72 -5.02 19.01 14.76
CA SER A 72 -6.27 19.14 14.00
C SER A 72 -6.24 18.23 12.73
N PRO A 73 -6.32 16.91 12.89
CA PRO A 73 -6.21 15.96 11.77
C PRO A 73 -7.23 16.24 10.65
N SER A 74 -8.45 16.58 10.98
CA SER A 74 -9.51 16.87 10.02
C SER A 74 -9.20 18.03 9.07
N ALA A 75 -8.35 18.99 9.48
CA ALA A 75 -7.91 20.08 8.61
C ALA A 75 -6.96 19.61 7.50
N CYS A 76 -6.31 18.45 7.71
CA CYS A 76 -5.37 17.84 6.78
C CYS A 76 -5.91 16.54 6.16
N ASN A 77 -7.17 16.18 6.44
CA ASN A 77 -7.81 14.97 5.91
C ASN A 77 -8.22 15.17 4.45
N GLN A 78 -7.25 15.11 3.57
CA GLN A 78 -7.41 15.32 2.12
C GLN A 78 -6.48 14.41 1.33
N PRO A 79 -6.86 14.08 0.07
CA PRO A 79 -5.98 13.39 -0.85
C PRO A 79 -4.77 14.26 -1.20
N ILE A 80 -3.69 13.61 -1.62
CA ILE A 80 -2.48 14.26 -2.12
C ILE A 80 -2.19 13.83 -3.56
N ASP A 81 -1.36 14.57 -4.26
CA ASP A 81 -0.94 14.20 -5.61
C ASP A 81 0.18 13.14 -5.61
N LEU A 82 0.41 12.52 -6.78
CA LEU A 82 1.39 11.43 -6.93
C LEU A 82 2.84 11.88 -6.67
N ASN A 83 3.15 13.16 -6.92
CA ASN A 83 4.48 13.70 -6.65
C ASN A 83 4.70 13.86 -5.15
N GLU A 84 3.67 14.21 -4.42
CA GLU A 84 3.72 14.31 -2.95
C GLU A 84 3.92 12.95 -2.32
N VAL A 85 3.26 11.89 -2.83
CA VAL A 85 3.54 10.50 -2.43
C VAL A 85 5.03 10.18 -2.61
N THR A 86 5.61 10.55 -3.74
CA THR A 86 7.05 10.31 -4.01
C THR A 86 7.95 11.05 -3.01
N LYS A 87 7.62 12.29 -2.66
CA LYS A 87 8.39 13.08 -1.68
C LYS A 87 8.37 12.49 -0.28
N LEU A 88 7.34 11.75 0.10
CA LEU A 88 7.28 11.13 1.42
C LEU A 88 8.41 10.13 1.65
N PHE A 89 8.96 9.50 0.60
CA PHE A 89 10.10 8.61 0.73
C PHE A 89 11.35 9.33 1.25
N GLU A 90 11.54 10.60 0.90
CA GLU A 90 12.67 11.42 1.37
C GLU A 90 12.62 11.63 2.90
N SER A 91 11.43 11.62 3.50
CA SER A 91 11.25 11.82 4.94
C SER A 91 11.81 10.69 5.81
N PHE A 92 12.09 9.54 5.21
CA PHE A 92 12.75 8.40 5.86
C PHE A 92 14.03 7.95 5.14
N ASP A 93 14.73 8.92 4.55
CA ASP A 93 16.05 8.76 3.91
C ASP A 93 16.03 7.73 2.75
N LYS A 94 14.94 7.68 2.01
CA LYS A 94 14.78 6.89 0.81
C LYS A 94 14.39 7.75 -0.38
N SER A 95 14.66 7.25 -1.56
CA SER A 95 14.08 7.75 -2.80
C SER A 95 13.30 6.65 -3.49
N ALA A 96 12.34 7.02 -4.29
CA ALA A 96 11.53 6.07 -5.04
C ALA A 96 11.46 6.44 -6.52
N THR A 97 11.43 5.43 -7.35
CA THR A 97 11.09 5.57 -8.77
C THR A 97 9.59 5.42 -8.92
N PHE A 98 8.96 6.46 -9.48
CA PHE A 98 7.54 6.46 -9.82
C PHE A 98 7.31 5.89 -11.22
N LEU A 99 6.37 4.97 -11.34
CA LEU A 99 5.91 4.36 -12.57
C LEU A 99 4.39 4.60 -12.73
N SER A 100 3.98 5.09 -13.89
CA SER A 100 2.56 5.34 -14.22
C SER A 100 1.86 4.08 -14.76
N ASN A 101 2.23 2.93 -14.26
CA ASN A 101 1.69 1.62 -14.63
C ASN A 101 1.96 0.59 -13.51
N PRO A 102 1.20 -0.49 -13.49
CA PRO A 102 1.55 -1.67 -12.69
C PRO A 102 2.87 -2.28 -13.18
N ILE A 103 3.57 -2.98 -12.29
CA ILE A 103 4.73 -3.81 -12.63
C ILE A 103 4.35 -5.29 -12.62
N GLU A 104 5.12 -6.11 -13.33
CA GLU A 104 4.86 -7.54 -13.38
C GLU A 104 5.25 -8.24 -12.08
N PHE A 105 4.73 -9.44 -11.87
CA PHE A 105 4.96 -10.20 -10.62
C PHE A 105 6.45 -10.47 -10.39
N GLU A 106 7.20 -10.76 -11.43
CA GLU A 106 8.64 -11.01 -11.41
C GLU A 106 9.45 -9.78 -10.96
N ASP A 107 8.98 -8.58 -11.31
CA ASP A 107 9.58 -7.33 -10.85
C ASP A 107 9.31 -7.14 -9.35
N ILE A 108 8.08 -7.41 -8.89
CA ILE A 108 7.75 -7.40 -7.47
C ILE A 108 8.61 -8.41 -6.71
N GLN A 109 8.77 -9.62 -7.23
CA GLN A 109 9.60 -10.65 -6.63
C GLN A 109 11.05 -10.21 -6.51
N THR A 110 11.57 -9.50 -7.52
CA THR A 110 12.92 -8.93 -7.50
C THR A 110 13.06 -7.89 -6.39
N GLU A 111 12.11 -6.96 -6.27
CA GLU A 111 12.11 -5.92 -5.23
C GLU A 111 12.03 -6.53 -3.81
N ILE A 112 11.08 -7.43 -3.60
CA ILE A 112 10.87 -8.09 -2.31
C ILE A 112 12.09 -8.94 -1.91
N SER A 113 12.68 -9.67 -2.88
CA SER A 113 13.90 -10.47 -2.64
C SER A 113 15.10 -9.61 -2.25
N ALA A 114 15.14 -8.36 -2.72
CA ALA A 114 16.16 -7.38 -2.35
C ALA A 114 15.83 -6.61 -1.05
N GLY A 115 14.78 -6.99 -0.33
CA GLY A 115 14.36 -6.34 0.91
C GLY A 115 13.65 -5.01 0.71
N ARG A 116 13.09 -4.76 -0.46
CA ARG A 116 12.41 -3.50 -0.81
C ARG A 116 10.91 -3.73 -0.98
N PRO A 117 10.06 -3.26 -0.06
CA PRO A 117 8.62 -3.23 -0.24
C PRO A 117 8.24 -2.34 -1.43
N VAL A 118 7.14 -2.67 -2.10
CA VAL A 118 6.63 -1.92 -3.25
C VAL A 118 5.36 -1.18 -2.84
N GLN A 119 5.29 0.14 -3.06
CA GLN A 119 4.05 0.86 -2.88
C GLN A 119 3.26 0.88 -4.18
N VAL A 120 1.97 0.62 -4.10
CA VAL A 120 1.05 0.55 -5.23
C VAL A 120 -0.07 1.55 -5.08
N GLY A 121 -0.56 2.06 -6.21
CA GLY A 121 -1.67 3.00 -6.24
C GLY A 121 -2.79 2.48 -7.12
N TYR A 122 -4.00 2.54 -6.60
CA TYR A 122 -5.23 2.15 -7.31
C TYR A 122 -6.05 3.37 -7.68
N GLN A 123 -6.77 3.26 -8.77
CA GLN A 123 -7.92 4.10 -9.05
C GLN A 123 -9.18 3.23 -8.93
N TRP A 124 -10.06 3.59 -8.03
CA TRP A 124 -11.33 2.92 -7.83
C TRP A 124 -12.33 3.24 -8.95
N SER A 125 -13.42 2.49 -9.03
CA SER A 125 -14.48 2.69 -10.02
C SER A 125 -15.16 4.07 -9.91
N ASP A 126 -15.17 4.66 -8.73
CA ASP A 126 -15.69 6.01 -8.46
C ASP A 126 -14.68 7.15 -8.77
N GLN A 127 -13.52 6.80 -9.34
CA GLN A 127 -12.40 7.68 -9.67
C GLN A 127 -11.59 8.19 -8.47
N SER A 128 -11.88 7.77 -7.25
CA SER A 128 -11.02 8.04 -6.12
C SER A 128 -9.74 7.22 -6.19
N ASN A 129 -8.69 7.67 -5.51
CA ASN A 129 -7.38 7.04 -5.52
C ASN A 129 -7.06 6.45 -4.15
N HIS A 130 -6.27 5.38 -4.16
CA HIS A 130 -5.85 4.70 -2.95
C HIS A 130 -4.42 4.20 -3.10
N VAL A 131 -3.70 4.05 -1.98
CA VAL A 131 -2.36 3.45 -1.98
C VAL A 131 -2.24 2.39 -0.91
N ALA A 132 -1.48 1.35 -1.21
CA ALA A 132 -1.17 0.24 -0.31
C ALA A 132 0.28 -0.21 -0.49
N VAL A 133 0.76 -1.10 0.38
CA VAL A 133 2.15 -1.57 0.37
C VAL A 133 2.20 -3.09 0.16
N ILE A 134 2.89 -3.54 -0.87
CA ILE A 134 3.24 -4.96 -1.04
C ILE A 134 4.48 -5.25 -0.18
N ALA A 135 4.35 -6.22 0.71
CA ALA A 135 5.40 -6.61 1.64
C ALA A 135 5.89 -8.06 1.44
N GLY A 136 5.29 -8.81 0.54
CA GLY A 136 5.70 -10.20 0.31
C GLY A 136 5.24 -10.78 -1.01
N VAL A 137 5.84 -11.90 -1.37
CA VAL A 137 5.52 -12.69 -2.57
C VAL A 137 5.48 -14.17 -2.25
N SER A 138 4.61 -14.88 -2.91
CA SER A 138 4.50 -16.34 -2.86
C SER A 138 3.92 -16.85 -4.17
N GLN A 139 4.02 -18.14 -4.39
CA GLN A 139 3.33 -18.83 -5.49
C GLN A 139 2.73 -20.13 -4.96
N ASP A 140 1.54 -20.45 -5.43
CA ASP A 140 0.91 -21.76 -5.21
C ASP A 140 0.54 -22.40 -6.55
N ASN A 141 -0.17 -23.53 -6.51
CA ASN A 141 -0.62 -24.24 -7.71
C ASN A 141 -1.74 -23.52 -8.48
N VAL A 142 -2.27 -22.41 -7.95
CA VAL A 142 -3.31 -21.60 -8.56
C VAL A 142 -2.73 -20.36 -9.22
N GLY A 143 -1.69 -19.74 -8.62
CA GLY A 143 -1.07 -18.56 -9.19
C GLY A 143 -0.10 -17.84 -8.27
N SER A 144 0.27 -16.63 -8.69
CA SER A 144 1.16 -15.74 -7.97
C SER A 144 0.38 -14.96 -6.90
N LEU A 145 0.95 -14.88 -5.69
CA LEU A 145 0.38 -14.18 -4.55
C LEU A 145 1.31 -13.06 -4.10
N VAL A 146 0.71 -11.97 -3.65
CA VAL A 146 1.40 -10.88 -2.99
C VAL A 146 0.82 -10.66 -1.59
N TYR A 147 1.67 -10.34 -0.62
CA TYR A 147 1.21 -9.92 0.70
C TYR A 147 1.04 -8.41 0.69
N VAL A 148 -0.18 -7.96 0.91
CA VAL A 148 -0.53 -6.54 0.88
C VAL A 148 -0.81 -6.05 2.29
N ASN A 149 -0.24 -4.93 2.65
CA ASN A 149 -0.63 -4.10 3.77
C ASN A 149 -1.49 -2.96 3.23
N ASP A 150 -2.79 -3.13 3.25
CA ASP A 150 -3.73 -2.10 2.82
C ASP A 150 -4.14 -1.26 4.04
N PRO A 151 -3.95 0.07 3.99
CA PRO A 151 -4.30 0.94 5.11
C PRO A 151 -5.81 1.09 5.33
N ASP A 152 -6.66 0.72 4.37
CA ASP A 152 -8.10 0.64 4.61
C ASP A 152 -8.41 -0.57 5.49
N PRO A 153 -9.02 -0.37 6.69
CA PRO A 153 -9.36 -1.47 7.59
C PRO A 153 -10.33 -2.50 7.01
N GLN A 154 -11.06 -2.15 5.95
CA GLN A 154 -11.95 -3.09 5.26
C GLN A 154 -11.15 -4.16 4.50
N PHE A 155 -9.99 -3.81 3.99
CA PHE A 155 -9.08 -4.72 3.33
C PHE A 155 -8.02 -5.27 4.30
N GLY A 156 -7.42 -4.43 5.14
CA GLY A 156 -6.44 -4.85 6.14
C GLY A 156 -5.14 -5.40 5.52
N ASN A 157 -4.61 -6.50 6.05
CA ASN A 157 -3.38 -7.07 5.53
C ASN A 157 -3.49 -8.59 5.31
N GLY A 158 -2.87 -9.09 4.24
CA GLY A 158 -2.90 -10.52 3.92
C GLY A 158 -2.44 -10.86 2.51
N TRP A 159 -2.50 -12.16 2.18
CA TRP A 159 -2.15 -12.69 0.87
C TRP A 159 -3.30 -12.53 -0.12
N VAL A 160 -3.01 -11.93 -1.26
CA VAL A 160 -3.94 -11.68 -2.36
C VAL A 160 -3.35 -12.22 -3.64
N TYR A 161 -4.15 -12.85 -4.50
CA TYR A 161 -3.65 -13.18 -5.84
C TYR A 161 -3.28 -11.89 -6.59
N TYR A 162 -2.12 -11.91 -7.22
CA TYR A 162 -1.62 -10.77 -8.00
C TYR A 162 -2.65 -10.30 -9.04
N SER A 163 -3.37 -11.23 -9.67
CA SER A 163 -4.44 -10.90 -10.61
C SER A 163 -5.58 -10.09 -10.00
N ASN A 164 -5.93 -10.38 -8.74
CA ASN A 164 -6.97 -9.63 -8.02
C ASN A 164 -6.48 -8.23 -7.63
N LEU A 165 -5.20 -8.12 -7.25
CA LEU A 165 -4.58 -6.84 -6.95
C LEU A 165 -4.54 -5.92 -8.17
N ARG A 166 -4.29 -6.48 -9.36
CA ARG A 166 -4.33 -5.75 -10.65
C ARG A 166 -5.69 -5.09 -10.91
N LEU A 167 -6.74 -5.67 -10.39
CA LEU A 167 -8.14 -5.19 -10.50
C LEU A 167 -8.59 -4.42 -9.25
N ALA A 168 -7.66 -3.99 -8.39
CA ALA A 168 -7.98 -3.33 -7.12
C ALA A 168 -9.12 -4.07 -6.41
N TYR A 169 -8.93 -5.36 -6.13
CA TYR A 169 -9.90 -6.27 -5.50
C TYR A 169 -11.26 -6.39 -6.24
N GLY A 170 -11.31 -6.01 -7.52
CA GLY A 170 -12.51 -6.08 -8.35
C GLY A 170 -13.33 -4.78 -8.44
N ASP A 171 -12.87 -3.70 -7.80
CA ASP A 171 -13.56 -2.40 -7.83
C ASP A 171 -12.72 -1.26 -8.43
N GLY A 172 -11.73 -1.59 -9.24
CA GLY A 172 -10.89 -0.57 -9.86
C GLY A 172 -9.72 -1.18 -10.63
N THR A 173 -8.63 -0.44 -10.71
CA THR A 173 -7.41 -0.89 -11.38
C THR A 173 -6.17 -0.33 -10.68
N TRP A 174 -5.10 -1.16 -10.62
CA TRP A 174 -3.79 -0.68 -10.23
C TRP A 174 -3.23 0.21 -11.35
N GLN A 175 -2.90 1.45 -11.03
CA GLN A 175 -2.45 2.46 -11.99
C GLN A 175 -1.01 2.90 -11.78
N TRP A 176 -0.54 2.91 -10.54
CA TRP A 176 0.75 3.53 -10.17
C TRP A 176 1.57 2.64 -9.28
N THR A 177 2.88 2.75 -9.43
CA THR A 177 3.85 1.99 -8.62
C THR A 177 4.98 2.90 -8.16
N TRP A 178 5.45 2.69 -6.93
CA TRP A 178 6.68 3.28 -6.41
C TRP A 178 7.60 2.15 -5.95
N THR A 179 8.76 2.05 -6.57
CA THR A 179 9.83 1.14 -6.16
C THR A 179 10.91 1.91 -5.43
N VAL A 180 11.38 1.37 -4.31
CA VAL A 180 12.42 2.02 -3.51
C VAL A 180 13.78 1.84 -4.21
N ASN A 181 14.50 2.95 -4.41
CA ASN A 181 15.81 2.90 -5.02
C ASN A 181 16.84 2.24 -4.06
N PRO A 182 17.83 1.54 -4.61
CA PRO A 182 18.90 0.88 -3.85
C PRO A 182 19.69 1.83 -2.94
#